data_923f4af8e8824394a5a59c82c9a27fdb
#
_entry.id   923f4af8e8824394a5a59c82c9a27fdb
#
_cell.length_a   1.000
_cell.length_b   1.000
_cell.length_c   1.000
_cell.angle_alpha   90.00
_cell.angle_beta   90.00
_cell.angle_gamma   90.00
#
_symmetry.space_group_name_H-M   'P 1'
#
loop_
_entity.id
_entity.type
_entity.pdbx_description
1 polymer ?
#
loop_
_entity_poly.entity_id
_entity_poly.type
_entity_poly.pdbx_seq_one_letter_code
_entity_poly.pdbx_strand_id
1 'polypeptide(L)'
;MQTGRDEPILEPDLPIIDAHHHLFDRPGLRYMIDDYLTDTRAGHRIVASVYVETLAFARTDGPSVLRPLGEIEFANGIGAMCDSGRYGCRACAAIVGHADLQLGDQVAKLLDQAMERAPERFRGVRQVTIEDPSDVPYRFIPNRPPGGVMKSPGFRPAFAHLAARGLSFDAAVFHHQLPEVIELADAFPDTTIVLNHCGHAMAMELNATARERVFHDYRRLMIEAGLRPNIYCKVGGLGMPFWGFRFEERRDAIGYRELAKAWRPYVETTIEAFGVNRCLMESNYPPDGRSAGFVPLWNALKYIVRSASADEKAALFHDTAARVYRIRVPVAQPGKATST
;
A
#
# COMPACT_ATOMS: atom_id res chain seq x y z
N MET A 1 0.27 -4.86 -18.46
CA MET A 1 1.31 -5.13 -17.43
C MET A 1 2.57 -5.62 -18.13
N GLN A 2 3.75 -5.24 -17.66
CA GLN A 2 4.98 -5.82 -18.17
C GLN A 2 5.07 -7.29 -17.76
N THR A 3 5.40 -8.16 -18.72
CA THR A 3 5.75 -9.55 -18.42
C THR A 3 7.07 -9.55 -17.66
N GLY A 4 7.10 -10.20 -16.49
CA GLY A 4 8.31 -10.32 -15.70
C GLY A 4 9.41 -11.01 -16.51
N ARG A 5 10.67 -10.64 -16.23
CA ARG A 5 11.82 -11.39 -16.70
C ARG A 5 11.85 -12.73 -15.95
N ASP A 6 12.18 -13.82 -16.65
CA ASP A 6 12.44 -15.09 -15.97
C ASP A 6 13.72 -14.94 -15.11
N GLU A 7 13.54 -14.87 -13.81
CA GLU A 7 14.61 -14.60 -12.85
C GLU A 7 14.51 -15.59 -11.68
N PRO A 8 15.65 -16.01 -11.10
CA PRO A 8 15.63 -16.85 -9.90
C PRO A 8 14.96 -16.07 -8.75
N ILE A 9 14.14 -16.77 -7.98
CA ILE A 9 13.50 -16.20 -6.80
C ILE A 9 14.55 -16.05 -5.68
N LEU A 10 14.75 -14.83 -5.21
CA LEU A 10 15.60 -14.54 -4.05
C LEU A 10 14.84 -14.89 -2.76
N GLU A 11 15.51 -15.60 -1.85
CA GLU A 11 14.96 -15.97 -0.53
C GLU A 11 13.50 -16.50 -0.65
N PRO A 12 13.26 -17.63 -1.34
CA PRO A 12 11.91 -18.10 -1.65
C PRO A 12 11.09 -18.45 -0.41
N ASP A 13 11.75 -18.81 0.69
CA ASP A 13 11.10 -19.22 1.95
C ASP A 13 10.75 -18.05 2.86
N LEU A 14 11.21 -16.82 2.57
CA LEU A 14 10.90 -15.63 3.36
C LEU A 14 9.40 -15.33 3.25
N PRO A 15 8.62 -15.43 4.37
CA PRO A 15 7.19 -15.15 4.32
C PRO A 15 6.95 -13.67 4.09
N ILE A 16 5.96 -13.36 3.24
CA ILE A 16 5.58 -12.00 2.89
C ILE A 16 4.11 -11.79 3.17
N ILE A 17 3.77 -10.73 3.89
CA ILE A 17 2.45 -10.11 3.87
C ILE A 17 2.56 -8.92 2.92
N ASP A 18 1.93 -9.03 1.76
CA ASP A 18 1.86 -7.92 0.81
C ASP A 18 0.97 -6.81 1.39
N ALA A 19 1.59 -5.72 1.85
CA ALA A 19 0.90 -4.68 2.60
C ALA A 19 -0.02 -3.79 1.73
N HIS A 20 -0.06 -3.99 0.40
CA HIS A 20 -0.88 -3.18 -0.50
C HIS A 20 -1.08 -3.84 -1.86
N HIS A 21 -2.28 -4.30 -2.12
CA HIS A 21 -2.70 -4.68 -3.46
C HIS A 21 -4.11 -4.17 -3.75
N HIS A 22 -4.47 -4.18 -5.03
CA HIS A 22 -5.78 -3.80 -5.50
C HIS A 22 -6.41 -4.90 -6.37
N LEU A 23 -7.73 -4.84 -6.51
CA LEU A 23 -8.47 -5.56 -7.54
C LEU A 23 -9.26 -4.53 -8.35
N PHE A 24 -9.31 -4.73 -9.66
CA PHE A 24 -10.00 -3.83 -10.58
C PHE A 24 -10.84 -4.63 -11.58
N ASP A 25 -12.04 -4.14 -11.82
CA ASP A 25 -12.86 -4.53 -12.98
C ASP A 25 -13.48 -3.27 -13.58
N ARG A 26 -12.76 -2.64 -14.50
CA ARG A 26 -13.19 -1.41 -15.17
C ARG A 26 -12.66 -1.38 -16.61
N PRO A 27 -13.25 -0.57 -17.50
CA PRO A 27 -12.76 -0.43 -18.88
C PRO A 27 -11.26 -0.17 -18.95
N GLY A 28 -10.54 -1.00 -19.70
CA GLY A 28 -9.09 -0.92 -19.88
C GLY A 28 -8.22 -1.44 -18.75
N LEU A 29 -8.82 -1.88 -17.63
CA LEU A 29 -8.07 -2.50 -16.53
C LEU A 29 -8.93 -3.54 -15.82
N ARG A 30 -8.66 -4.81 -16.11
CA ARG A 30 -9.19 -5.94 -15.33
C ARG A 30 -8.04 -6.67 -14.68
N TYR A 31 -8.09 -6.78 -13.36
CA TYR A 31 -7.17 -7.53 -12.53
C TYR A 31 -7.93 -7.99 -11.29
N MET A 32 -8.31 -9.25 -11.30
CA MET A 32 -9.18 -9.84 -10.29
C MET A 32 -8.42 -10.83 -9.42
N ILE A 33 -9.10 -11.48 -8.52
CA ILE A 33 -8.48 -12.39 -7.55
C ILE A 33 -7.68 -13.51 -8.22
N ASP A 34 -8.13 -14.04 -9.36
CA ASP A 34 -7.43 -15.11 -10.08
C ASP A 34 -6.10 -14.62 -10.67
N ASP A 35 -6.06 -13.37 -11.14
CA ASP A 35 -4.84 -12.72 -11.63
C ASP A 35 -3.85 -12.53 -10.47
N TYR A 36 -4.32 -11.97 -9.33
CA TYR A 36 -3.48 -11.77 -8.16
C TYR A 36 -2.95 -13.10 -7.59
N LEU A 37 -3.79 -14.14 -7.51
CA LEU A 37 -3.35 -15.45 -7.04
C LEU A 37 -2.36 -16.12 -7.99
N THR A 38 -2.43 -15.82 -9.29
CA THR A 38 -1.42 -16.26 -10.27
C THR A 38 -0.08 -15.60 -9.97
N ASP A 39 -0.06 -14.29 -9.74
CA ASP A 39 1.15 -13.56 -9.37
C ASP A 39 1.72 -14.04 -8.03
N THR A 40 0.89 -14.25 -7.00
CA THR A 40 1.37 -14.74 -5.69
C THR A 40 1.98 -16.14 -5.73
N ARG A 41 1.65 -16.94 -6.75
CA ARG A 41 2.21 -18.29 -6.98
C ARG A 41 3.45 -18.30 -7.86
N ALA A 42 3.92 -17.15 -8.31
CA ALA A 42 5.08 -17.04 -9.21
C ALA A 42 6.43 -17.32 -8.53
N GLY A 43 6.44 -17.78 -7.28
CA GLY A 43 7.61 -18.32 -6.60
C GLY A 43 8.00 -17.63 -5.28
N HIS A 44 7.52 -16.41 -5.02
CA HIS A 44 7.64 -15.79 -3.69
C HIS A 44 6.60 -16.37 -2.73
N ARG A 45 6.93 -16.43 -1.44
CA ARG A 45 6.06 -16.94 -0.40
C ARG A 45 5.13 -15.83 0.14
N ILE A 46 4.13 -15.44 -0.66
CA ILE A 46 3.11 -14.48 -0.22
C ILE A 46 2.08 -15.23 0.63
N VAL A 47 2.10 -15.00 1.95
CA VAL A 47 1.24 -15.73 2.90
C VAL A 47 -0.09 -15.03 3.14
N ALA A 48 -0.12 -13.69 3.04
CA ALA A 48 -1.33 -12.88 3.19
C ALA A 48 -1.19 -11.56 2.44
N SER A 49 -2.29 -10.82 2.32
CA SER A 49 -2.25 -9.47 1.75
C SER A 49 -3.28 -8.53 2.35
N VAL A 50 -3.01 -7.22 2.20
CA VAL A 50 -3.90 -6.11 2.54
C VAL A 50 -4.54 -5.58 1.26
N TYR A 51 -5.85 -5.69 1.16
CA TYR A 51 -6.62 -5.05 0.11
C TYR A 51 -6.78 -3.56 0.39
N VAL A 52 -6.53 -2.72 -0.59
CA VAL A 52 -6.73 -1.27 -0.48
C VAL A 52 -7.73 -0.80 -1.52
N GLU A 53 -8.63 0.08 -1.12
CA GLU A 53 -9.75 0.59 -1.89
C GLU A 53 -9.38 1.05 -3.30
N THR A 54 -10.33 0.94 -4.22
CA THR A 54 -10.24 1.41 -5.60
C THR A 54 -11.49 2.17 -6.06
N LEU A 55 -12.57 2.08 -5.26
CA LEU A 55 -13.94 2.47 -5.60
C LEU A 55 -14.54 1.70 -6.79
N ALA A 56 -13.84 0.70 -7.33
CA ALA A 56 -14.33 -0.08 -8.48
C ALA A 56 -15.55 -0.94 -8.15
N PHE A 57 -15.73 -1.31 -6.89
CA PHE A 57 -16.82 -2.16 -6.42
C PHE A 57 -17.77 -1.43 -5.46
N ALA A 58 -17.74 -0.10 -5.45
CA ALA A 58 -18.67 0.70 -4.70
C ALA A 58 -20.11 0.50 -5.22
N ARG A 59 -21.10 0.61 -4.32
CA ARG A 59 -22.51 0.52 -4.71
C ARG A 59 -22.88 1.67 -5.64
N THR A 60 -23.74 1.39 -6.61
CA THR A 60 -24.23 2.40 -7.57
C THR A 60 -25.42 3.16 -7.05
N ASP A 61 -26.14 2.61 -6.07
CA ASP A 61 -27.36 3.15 -5.47
C ASP A 61 -27.23 3.41 -3.96
N GLY A 62 -28.28 3.94 -3.37
CA GLY A 62 -28.33 4.27 -1.94
C GLY A 62 -27.56 5.55 -1.57
N PRO A 63 -27.52 5.90 -0.27
CA PRO A 63 -26.84 7.09 0.23
C PRO A 63 -25.35 7.09 -0.17
N SER A 64 -24.87 8.18 -0.76
CA SER A 64 -23.51 8.28 -1.28
C SER A 64 -22.43 7.94 -0.24
N VAL A 65 -22.61 8.37 1.00
CA VAL A 65 -21.70 8.07 2.12
C VAL A 65 -21.56 6.57 2.40
N LEU A 66 -22.57 5.76 2.06
CA LEU A 66 -22.57 4.31 2.32
C LEU A 66 -22.18 3.46 1.10
N ARG A 67 -22.00 4.06 -0.08
CA ARG A 67 -21.63 3.33 -1.29
C ARG A 67 -20.31 2.55 -1.19
N PRO A 68 -19.28 3.04 -0.47
CA PRO A 68 -18.03 2.29 -0.27
C PRO A 68 -18.22 0.92 0.40
N LEU A 69 -19.34 0.69 1.11
CA LEU A 69 -19.62 -0.62 1.72
C LEU A 69 -19.65 -1.77 0.71
N GLY A 70 -20.07 -1.52 -0.53
CA GLY A 70 -20.08 -2.55 -1.57
C GLY A 70 -18.68 -3.13 -1.83
N GLU A 71 -17.68 -2.28 -1.87
CA GLU A 71 -16.29 -2.71 -2.05
C GLU A 71 -15.74 -3.44 -0.82
N ILE A 72 -16.12 -3.00 0.39
CA ILE A 72 -15.74 -3.69 1.64
C ILE A 72 -16.36 -5.09 1.70
N GLU A 73 -17.65 -5.23 1.33
CA GLU A 73 -18.35 -6.52 1.26
C GLU A 73 -17.70 -7.45 0.21
N PHE A 74 -17.36 -6.92 -0.96
CA PHE A 74 -16.64 -7.63 -2.01
C PHE A 74 -15.29 -8.16 -1.50
N ALA A 75 -14.44 -7.29 -0.96
CA ALA A 75 -13.13 -7.68 -0.45
C ALA A 75 -13.22 -8.67 0.72
N ASN A 76 -14.24 -8.52 1.60
CA ASN A 76 -14.50 -9.46 2.69
C ASN A 76 -14.89 -10.85 2.17
N GLY A 77 -15.71 -10.93 1.10
CA GLY A 77 -16.05 -12.17 0.43
C GLY A 77 -14.84 -12.89 -0.16
N ILE A 78 -13.95 -12.14 -0.83
CA ILE A 78 -12.67 -12.66 -1.34
C ILE A 78 -11.80 -13.19 -0.19
N GLY A 79 -11.67 -12.43 0.91
CA GLY A 79 -10.92 -12.87 2.09
C GLY A 79 -11.48 -14.16 2.69
N ALA A 80 -12.82 -14.29 2.79
CA ALA A 80 -13.48 -15.49 3.29
C ALA A 80 -13.22 -16.70 2.37
N MET A 81 -13.24 -16.51 1.06
CA MET A 81 -12.88 -17.54 0.09
C MET A 81 -11.43 -18.02 0.32
N CYS A 82 -10.49 -17.10 0.50
CA CYS A 82 -9.07 -17.42 0.66
C CYS A 82 -8.76 -18.08 2.01
N ASP A 83 -9.53 -17.84 3.06
CA ASP A 83 -9.39 -18.49 4.37
C ASP A 83 -9.67 -20.01 4.32
N SER A 84 -10.24 -20.53 3.23
CA SER A 84 -10.38 -21.98 3.01
C SER A 84 -9.04 -22.73 2.95
N GLY A 85 -7.90 -22.02 2.83
CA GLY A 85 -6.55 -22.56 2.71
C GLY A 85 -6.22 -23.15 1.34
N ARG A 86 -7.17 -23.18 0.40
CA ARG A 86 -6.99 -23.81 -0.94
C ARG A 86 -6.14 -22.96 -1.90
N TYR A 87 -5.98 -21.69 -1.60
CA TYR A 87 -5.40 -20.73 -2.55
C TYR A 87 -3.91 -20.40 -2.27
N GLY A 88 -3.34 -20.90 -1.15
CA GLY A 88 -1.93 -20.70 -0.79
C GLY A 88 -1.61 -19.34 -0.18
N CYS A 89 -2.43 -18.31 -0.48
CA CYS A 89 -2.33 -16.97 0.07
C CYS A 89 -3.66 -16.57 0.71
N ARG A 90 -3.63 -15.93 1.87
CA ARG A 90 -4.80 -15.29 2.49
C ARG A 90 -4.98 -13.88 1.91
N ALA A 91 -5.39 -13.80 0.65
CA ALA A 91 -5.66 -12.53 0.02
C ALA A 91 -6.78 -11.79 0.74
N CYS A 92 -6.71 -10.45 0.77
CA CYS A 92 -7.64 -9.57 1.50
C CYS A 92 -7.77 -9.96 3.00
N ALA A 93 -6.67 -10.42 3.63
CA ALA A 93 -6.67 -10.74 5.06
C ALA A 93 -6.92 -9.51 5.93
N ALA A 94 -6.62 -8.32 5.42
CA ALA A 94 -7.06 -7.03 5.95
C ALA A 94 -7.59 -6.16 4.80
N ILE A 95 -8.46 -5.21 5.15
CA ILE A 95 -9.11 -4.28 4.21
C ILE A 95 -8.91 -2.86 4.70
N VAL A 96 -8.37 -2.03 3.83
CA VAL A 96 -8.34 -0.58 3.94
C VAL A 96 -9.38 -0.06 2.93
N GLY A 97 -10.55 0.34 3.44
CA GLY A 97 -11.67 0.79 2.61
C GLY A 97 -11.65 2.30 2.37
N HIS A 98 -12.50 2.77 1.46
CA HIS A 98 -12.68 4.21 1.24
C HIS A 98 -13.60 4.83 2.29
N ALA A 99 -13.23 6.03 2.77
CA ALA A 99 -14.11 6.91 3.52
C ALA A 99 -13.84 8.36 3.10
N ASP A 100 -14.91 9.11 2.79
CA ASP A 100 -14.79 10.54 2.52
C ASP A 100 -14.76 11.31 3.85
N LEU A 101 -13.57 11.64 4.31
CA LEU A 101 -13.35 12.34 5.56
C LEU A 101 -13.77 13.83 5.52
N GLN A 102 -14.10 14.37 4.36
CA GLN A 102 -14.65 15.72 4.25
C GLN A 102 -16.10 15.82 4.80
N LEU A 103 -16.74 14.66 5.01
CA LEU A 103 -18.12 14.60 5.53
C LEU A 103 -18.22 14.79 7.06
N GLY A 104 -17.10 14.98 7.76
CA GLY A 104 -17.09 15.16 9.21
C GLY A 104 -17.70 13.96 9.95
N ASP A 105 -18.47 14.21 10.99
CA ASP A 105 -19.06 13.15 11.84
C ASP A 105 -19.99 12.19 11.09
N GLN A 106 -20.47 12.55 9.90
CA GLN A 106 -21.30 11.65 9.10
C GLN A 106 -20.57 10.36 8.69
N VAL A 107 -19.23 10.38 8.67
CA VAL A 107 -18.41 9.21 8.37
C VAL A 107 -18.58 8.08 9.39
N ALA A 108 -18.92 8.40 10.63
CA ALA A 108 -19.08 7.43 11.72
C ALA A 108 -20.03 6.29 11.35
N LYS A 109 -21.15 6.60 10.70
CA LYS A 109 -22.11 5.59 10.23
C LYS A 109 -21.51 4.61 9.22
N LEU A 110 -20.67 5.10 8.30
CA LEU A 110 -19.96 4.25 7.34
C LEU A 110 -18.98 3.32 8.07
N LEU A 111 -18.19 3.88 9.00
CA LEU A 111 -17.17 3.11 9.73
C LEU A 111 -17.82 2.01 10.57
N ASP A 112 -18.90 2.31 11.31
CA ASP A 112 -19.62 1.31 12.13
C ASP A 112 -20.17 0.18 11.25
N GLN A 113 -20.82 0.51 10.14
CA GLN A 113 -21.34 -0.49 9.22
C GLN A 113 -20.26 -1.29 8.51
N ALA A 114 -19.10 -0.70 8.21
CA ALA A 114 -17.95 -1.42 7.65
C ALA A 114 -17.40 -2.45 8.64
N MET A 115 -17.28 -2.07 9.91
CA MET A 115 -16.84 -2.98 10.98
C MET A 115 -17.85 -4.13 11.21
N GLU A 116 -19.15 -3.87 11.12
CA GLU A 116 -20.18 -4.93 11.21
C GLU A 116 -20.08 -5.93 10.05
N ARG A 117 -19.79 -5.47 8.83
CA ARG A 117 -19.74 -6.33 7.64
C ARG A 117 -18.43 -7.10 7.49
N ALA A 118 -17.34 -6.54 7.99
CA ALA A 118 -16.01 -7.15 7.87
C ALA A 118 -15.24 -7.07 9.22
N PRO A 119 -15.79 -7.61 10.34
CA PRO A 119 -15.25 -7.44 11.67
C PRO A 119 -13.81 -7.92 11.82
N GLU A 120 -13.48 -9.02 11.13
CA GLU A 120 -12.15 -9.63 11.20
C GLU A 120 -11.16 -9.04 10.18
N ARG A 121 -11.62 -8.22 9.21
CA ARG A 121 -10.76 -7.76 8.11
C ARG A 121 -10.73 -6.24 7.92
N PHE A 122 -11.79 -5.50 8.21
CA PHE A 122 -11.75 -4.04 8.09
C PHE A 122 -10.81 -3.46 9.16
N ARG A 123 -9.73 -2.79 8.72
CA ARG A 123 -8.65 -2.35 9.60
C ARG A 123 -8.27 -0.89 9.45
N GLY A 124 -8.71 -0.25 8.40
CA GLY A 124 -8.39 1.14 8.15
C GLY A 124 -9.18 1.74 7.01
N VAL A 125 -8.91 3.00 6.79
CA VAL A 125 -9.49 3.76 5.67
C VAL A 125 -8.40 4.47 4.88
N ARG A 126 -8.66 4.66 3.58
CA ARG A 126 -7.90 5.55 2.73
C ARG A 126 -8.84 6.55 2.05
N GLN A 127 -8.43 7.77 2.00
CA GLN A 127 -8.89 8.76 1.02
C GLN A 127 -7.67 9.25 0.26
N VAL A 128 -7.68 9.15 -1.06
CA VAL A 128 -6.59 9.70 -1.89
C VAL A 128 -6.62 11.22 -1.75
N THR A 129 -5.56 11.79 -1.20
CA THR A 129 -5.42 13.23 -0.93
C THR A 129 -4.26 13.85 -1.71
N ILE A 130 -3.73 13.11 -2.69
CA ILE A 130 -2.64 13.56 -3.56
C ILE A 130 -3.00 14.92 -4.18
N GLU A 131 -2.12 15.89 -4.00
CA GLU A 131 -2.23 17.22 -4.57
C GLU A 131 -0.87 17.66 -5.15
N ASP A 132 -0.88 18.18 -6.37
CA ASP A 132 0.29 18.75 -7.02
C ASP A 132 -0.13 19.99 -7.83
N PRO A 133 0.68 21.07 -7.85
CA PRO A 133 0.37 22.27 -8.61
C PRO A 133 0.35 22.06 -10.12
N SER A 134 0.98 20.99 -10.63
CA SER A 134 0.98 20.65 -12.04
C SER A 134 -0.10 19.60 -12.37
N ASP A 135 -0.50 19.53 -13.64
CA ASP A 135 -1.44 18.52 -14.13
C ASP A 135 -0.75 17.17 -14.46
N VAL A 136 0.57 17.13 -14.43
CA VAL A 136 1.38 15.98 -14.86
C VAL A 136 1.02 14.68 -14.16
N PRO A 137 0.95 14.60 -12.82
CA PRO A 137 0.66 13.33 -12.14
C PRO A 137 -0.77 12.85 -12.35
N TYR A 138 -1.72 13.77 -12.61
CA TYR A 138 -3.14 13.40 -12.73
C TYR A 138 -3.47 12.58 -13.98
N ARG A 139 -2.56 12.45 -14.93
CA ARG A 139 -2.66 11.50 -16.05
C ARG A 139 -2.70 10.03 -15.59
N PHE A 140 -2.20 9.77 -14.38
CA PHE A 140 -2.11 8.43 -13.80
C PHE A 140 -3.05 8.22 -12.60
N ILE A 141 -3.81 9.24 -12.21
CA ILE A 141 -4.78 9.22 -11.12
C ILE A 141 -6.19 9.32 -11.73
N PRO A 142 -6.98 8.23 -11.73
CA PRO A 142 -8.26 8.18 -12.47
C PRO A 142 -9.26 9.24 -12.05
N ASN A 143 -9.31 9.58 -10.77
CA ASN A 143 -10.21 10.60 -10.23
C ASN A 143 -9.33 11.60 -9.48
N ARG A 144 -9.11 12.77 -10.11
CA ARG A 144 -8.35 13.84 -9.46
C ARG A 144 -9.04 14.24 -8.16
N PRO A 145 -8.37 14.12 -7.00
CA PRO A 145 -8.92 14.63 -5.75
C PRO A 145 -9.10 16.14 -5.83
N PRO A 146 -10.08 16.70 -5.12
CA PRO A 146 -10.12 18.14 -4.92
C PRO A 146 -8.86 18.60 -4.17
N GLY A 147 -8.43 19.85 -4.36
CA GLY A 147 -7.32 20.42 -3.60
C GLY A 147 -7.67 20.61 -2.13
N GLY A 148 -6.68 20.52 -1.24
CA GLY A 148 -6.82 20.82 0.18
C GLY A 148 -7.70 19.86 0.98
N VAL A 149 -7.85 18.61 0.57
CA VAL A 149 -8.72 17.62 1.25
C VAL A 149 -8.40 17.53 2.73
N MET A 150 -7.12 17.36 3.12
CA MET A 150 -6.71 17.23 4.53
C MET A 150 -6.92 18.52 5.36
N LYS A 151 -7.07 19.66 4.69
CA LYS A 151 -7.35 20.98 5.30
C LYS A 151 -8.83 21.33 5.33
N SER A 152 -9.68 20.51 4.73
CA SER A 152 -11.12 20.76 4.73
C SER A 152 -11.71 20.73 6.15
N PRO A 153 -12.71 21.54 6.46
CA PRO A 153 -13.28 21.64 7.82
C PRO A 153 -13.79 20.32 8.39
N GLY A 154 -14.27 19.41 7.52
CA GLY A 154 -14.79 18.11 7.91
C GLY A 154 -13.70 17.06 8.19
N PHE A 155 -12.48 17.23 7.66
CA PHE A 155 -11.49 16.16 7.69
C PHE A 155 -11.06 15.78 9.10
N ARG A 156 -10.66 16.72 9.93
CA ARG A 156 -10.23 16.43 11.31
C ARG A 156 -11.35 15.88 12.21
N PRO A 157 -12.60 16.42 12.19
CA PRO A 157 -13.72 15.76 12.86
C PRO A 157 -13.94 14.31 12.44
N ALA A 158 -13.93 14.02 11.14
CA ALA A 158 -14.03 12.65 10.63
C ALA A 158 -12.86 11.77 11.08
N PHE A 159 -11.64 12.29 11.02
CA PHE A 159 -10.41 11.58 11.40
C PHE A 159 -10.42 11.16 12.89
N ALA A 160 -10.98 11.96 13.77
CA ALA A 160 -11.11 11.68 15.20
C ALA A 160 -11.89 10.38 15.49
N HIS A 161 -12.76 9.94 14.59
CA HIS A 161 -13.50 8.69 14.73
C HIS A 161 -12.67 7.42 14.56
N LEU A 162 -11.44 7.51 14.00
CA LEU A 162 -10.63 6.34 13.66
C LEU A 162 -10.02 5.67 14.90
N ALA A 163 -9.38 6.44 15.78
CA ALA A 163 -8.71 5.90 16.96
C ALA A 163 -9.65 5.10 17.87
N ALA A 164 -10.84 5.65 18.16
CA ALA A 164 -11.85 4.98 19.00
C ALA A 164 -12.33 3.64 18.43
N ARG A 165 -12.17 3.42 17.10
CA ARG A 165 -12.52 2.20 16.41
C ARG A 165 -11.31 1.31 16.12
N GLY A 166 -10.12 1.72 16.55
CA GLY A 166 -8.86 1.02 16.26
C GLY A 166 -8.57 0.92 14.76
N LEU A 167 -8.99 1.90 13.96
CA LEU A 167 -8.77 1.97 12.52
C LEU A 167 -7.53 2.81 12.20
N SER A 168 -6.74 2.36 11.20
CA SER A 168 -5.64 3.15 10.64
C SER A 168 -6.15 4.11 9.55
N PHE A 169 -5.32 5.12 9.27
CA PHE A 169 -5.45 5.97 8.09
C PHE A 169 -4.27 5.72 7.15
N ASP A 170 -4.56 5.23 5.94
CA ASP A 170 -3.58 5.07 4.89
C ASP A 170 -3.47 6.40 4.12
N ALA A 171 -2.34 7.11 4.30
CA ALA A 171 -2.09 8.42 3.71
C ALA A 171 -1.50 8.28 2.30
N ALA A 172 -2.30 8.57 1.27
CA ALA A 172 -1.87 8.65 -0.11
C ALA A 172 -1.60 10.12 -0.48
N VAL A 173 -0.34 10.52 -0.43
CA VAL A 173 0.14 11.89 -0.61
C VAL A 173 1.40 11.93 -1.46
N PHE A 174 1.77 13.10 -1.99
CA PHE A 174 3.13 13.35 -2.45
C PHE A 174 4.01 13.89 -1.32
N HIS A 175 5.33 13.72 -1.45
CA HIS A 175 6.31 14.09 -0.42
C HIS A 175 6.17 15.54 0.09
N HIS A 176 5.83 16.48 -0.76
CA HIS A 176 5.66 17.89 -0.39
C HIS A 176 4.41 18.15 0.49
N GLN A 177 3.51 17.18 0.60
CA GLN A 177 2.36 17.19 1.52
C GLN A 177 2.69 16.53 2.88
N LEU A 178 3.89 15.98 3.08
CA LEU A 178 4.28 15.37 4.36
C LEU A 178 4.10 16.30 5.56
N PRO A 179 4.33 17.62 5.47
CA PRO A 179 4.03 18.53 6.58
C PRO A 179 2.59 18.43 7.08
N GLU A 180 1.60 18.24 6.18
CA GLU A 180 0.19 18.07 6.55
C GLU A 180 -0.05 16.74 7.28
N VAL A 181 0.63 15.67 6.86
CA VAL A 181 0.57 14.36 7.52
C VAL A 181 1.22 14.43 8.91
N ILE A 182 2.32 15.16 9.05
CA ILE A 182 3.01 15.40 10.33
C ILE A 182 2.10 16.16 11.30
N GLU A 183 1.48 17.25 10.86
CA GLU A 183 0.49 18.01 11.64
C GLU A 183 -0.70 17.13 12.07
N LEU A 184 -1.15 16.25 11.20
CA LEU A 184 -2.22 15.31 11.50
C LEU A 184 -1.78 14.29 12.56
N ALA A 185 -0.58 13.74 12.44
CA ALA A 185 0.00 12.79 13.39
C ALA A 185 0.19 13.43 14.79
N ASP A 186 0.66 14.68 14.83
CA ASP A 186 0.83 15.44 16.07
C ASP A 186 -0.52 15.74 16.74
N ALA A 187 -1.57 16.02 15.96
CA ALA A 187 -2.92 16.29 16.47
C ALA A 187 -3.67 15.03 16.94
N PHE A 188 -3.34 13.86 16.39
CA PHE A 188 -4.00 12.59 16.67
C PHE A 188 -2.99 11.47 16.99
N PRO A 189 -2.28 11.56 18.13
CA PRO A 189 -1.18 10.64 18.46
C PRO A 189 -1.63 9.19 18.64
N ASP A 190 -2.91 8.95 18.98
CA ASP A 190 -3.49 7.63 19.15
C ASP A 190 -3.95 6.97 17.85
N THR A 191 -3.93 7.70 16.72
CA THR A 191 -4.31 7.16 15.43
C THR A 191 -3.08 6.68 14.66
N THR A 192 -3.05 5.42 14.26
CA THR A 192 -2.03 4.89 13.37
C THR A 192 -2.21 5.47 11.96
N ILE A 193 -1.19 6.16 11.47
CA ILE A 193 -1.11 6.65 10.09
C ILE A 193 -0.13 5.77 9.33
N VAL A 194 -0.53 5.27 8.16
CA VAL A 194 0.31 4.46 7.28
C VAL A 194 0.56 5.22 6.00
N LEU A 195 1.75 5.81 5.88
CA LEU A 195 2.16 6.52 4.68
C LEU A 195 2.32 5.53 3.52
N ASN A 196 1.58 5.72 2.43
CA ASN A 196 1.64 4.84 1.29
C ASN A 196 2.88 5.13 0.43
N HIS A 197 3.43 4.07 -0.17
CA HIS A 197 4.38 4.13 -1.29
C HIS A 197 5.60 5.03 -1.03
N CYS A 198 6.28 4.82 0.08
CA CYS A 198 7.42 5.65 0.49
C CYS A 198 7.14 7.17 0.42
N GLY A 199 5.87 7.62 0.54
CA GLY A 199 5.51 9.04 0.47
C GLY A 199 5.69 9.70 -0.89
N HIS A 200 5.76 8.94 -1.99
CA HIS A 200 5.80 9.39 -3.39
C HIS A 200 6.61 10.67 -3.64
N ALA A 201 7.92 10.56 -3.87
CA ALA A 201 8.70 11.69 -4.38
C ALA A 201 8.18 12.07 -5.79
N MET A 202 7.58 13.26 -5.93
CA MET A 202 7.07 13.73 -7.21
C MET A 202 8.24 14.25 -8.06
N ALA A 203 8.80 13.37 -8.92
CA ALA A 203 9.95 13.63 -9.75
C ALA A 203 9.68 13.41 -11.25
N MET A 204 8.42 13.27 -11.62
CA MET A 204 7.96 13.01 -12.98
C MET A 204 8.29 14.18 -13.90
N GLU A 205 8.81 13.87 -15.10
CA GLU A 205 9.20 14.84 -16.13
C GLU A 205 10.27 15.87 -15.72
N LEU A 206 10.94 15.69 -14.57
CA LEU A 206 12.00 16.56 -14.13
C LEU A 206 13.36 16.18 -14.74
N ASN A 207 14.22 17.20 -15.00
CA ASN A 207 15.62 16.98 -15.35
C ASN A 207 16.44 16.50 -14.13
N ALA A 208 17.68 16.09 -14.36
CA ALA A 208 18.55 15.51 -13.32
C ALA A 208 18.70 16.43 -12.09
N THR A 209 19.01 17.70 -12.31
CA THR A 209 19.20 18.69 -11.22
C THR A 209 17.92 18.90 -10.40
N ALA A 210 16.77 18.95 -11.06
CA ALA A 210 15.49 19.09 -10.36
C ALA A 210 15.16 17.83 -9.56
N ARG A 211 15.45 16.63 -10.10
CA ARG A 211 15.27 15.37 -9.36
C ARG A 211 16.16 15.27 -8.11
N GLU A 212 17.40 15.75 -8.19
CA GLU A 212 18.28 15.84 -7.01
C GLU A 212 17.68 16.73 -5.92
N ARG A 213 17.16 17.91 -6.28
CA ARG A 213 16.46 18.78 -5.32
C ARG A 213 15.25 18.11 -4.70
N VAL A 214 14.41 17.49 -5.51
CA VAL A 214 13.25 16.73 -5.02
C VAL A 214 13.70 15.62 -4.06
N PHE A 215 14.76 14.89 -4.38
CA PHE A 215 15.27 13.83 -3.49
C PHE A 215 15.79 14.39 -2.15
N HIS A 216 16.48 15.53 -2.15
CA HIS A 216 16.91 16.19 -0.92
C HIS A 216 15.73 16.62 -0.04
N ASP A 217 14.72 17.25 -0.63
CA ASP A 217 13.51 17.65 0.10
C ASP A 217 12.73 16.43 0.60
N TYR A 218 12.57 15.43 -0.23
CA TYR A 218 11.97 14.14 0.13
C TYR A 218 12.67 13.53 1.35
N ARG A 219 14.00 13.38 1.30
CA ARG A 219 14.78 12.79 2.40
C ARG A 219 14.59 13.56 3.70
N ARG A 220 14.67 14.88 3.67
CA ARG A 220 14.46 15.75 4.82
C ARG A 220 13.07 15.53 5.44
N LEU A 221 12.02 15.54 4.60
CA LEU A 221 10.64 15.39 5.05
C LEU A 221 10.33 13.98 5.57
N MET A 222 10.91 12.94 4.97
CA MET A 222 10.78 11.57 5.46
C MET A 222 11.41 11.39 6.85
N ILE A 223 12.60 11.96 7.07
CA ILE A 223 13.24 11.95 8.39
C ILE A 223 12.36 12.66 9.42
N GLU A 224 11.81 13.82 9.06
CA GLU A 224 10.93 14.57 9.94
C GLU A 224 9.64 13.79 10.27
N ALA A 225 8.99 13.16 9.27
CA ALA A 225 7.84 12.31 9.49
C ALA A 225 8.17 11.09 10.36
N GLY A 226 9.36 10.50 10.19
CA GLY A 226 9.86 9.37 10.96
C GLY A 226 10.02 9.63 12.47
N LEU A 227 10.08 10.90 12.90
CA LEU A 227 10.09 11.26 14.31
C LEU A 227 8.75 11.02 15.02
N ARG A 228 7.65 10.84 14.28
CA ARG A 228 6.32 10.59 14.83
C ARG A 228 6.10 9.10 15.02
N PRO A 229 5.92 8.61 16.28
CA PRO A 229 5.85 7.17 16.57
C PRO A 229 4.60 6.49 16.00
N ASN A 230 3.55 7.26 15.72
CA ASN A 230 2.29 6.80 15.14
C ASN A 230 2.28 6.80 13.60
N ILE A 231 3.37 7.21 12.94
CA ILE A 231 3.52 7.09 11.48
C ILE A 231 4.32 5.83 11.14
N TYR A 232 3.73 4.99 10.31
CA TYR A 232 4.31 3.84 9.63
C TYR A 232 4.44 4.14 8.14
N CYS A 233 5.26 3.38 7.41
CA CYS A 233 5.44 3.62 5.98
C CYS A 233 5.44 2.31 5.18
N LYS A 234 4.65 2.25 4.12
CA LYS A 234 4.71 1.17 3.13
C LYS A 234 5.88 1.40 2.19
N VAL A 235 6.69 0.37 2.04
CA VAL A 235 7.91 0.37 1.21
C VAL A 235 7.63 -0.36 -0.09
N GLY A 236 7.28 0.39 -1.10
CA GLY A 236 6.88 -0.07 -2.44
C GLY A 236 6.25 1.07 -3.21
N GLY A 237 5.35 0.77 -4.15
CA GLY A 237 4.76 1.78 -5.04
C GLY A 237 5.78 2.45 -5.96
N LEU A 238 6.97 1.86 -6.09
CA LEU A 238 8.11 2.43 -6.80
C LEU A 238 8.05 2.18 -8.31
N GLY A 239 7.10 1.36 -8.76
CA GLY A 239 6.78 1.19 -10.17
C GLY A 239 5.85 2.27 -10.74
N MET A 240 5.32 3.16 -9.89
CA MET A 240 4.49 4.28 -10.35
C MET A 240 5.32 5.33 -11.10
N PRO A 241 4.78 5.99 -12.14
CA PRO A 241 5.49 6.98 -12.94
C PRO A 241 5.98 8.21 -12.15
N PHE A 242 5.38 8.50 -10.99
CA PHE A 242 5.67 9.67 -10.16
C PHE A 242 7.15 9.84 -9.79
N TRP A 243 7.89 8.73 -9.69
CA TRP A 243 9.30 8.70 -9.36
C TRP A 243 10.23 9.20 -10.48
N GLY A 244 9.71 9.33 -11.71
CA GLY A 244 10.48 9.79 -12.86
C GLY A 244 11.51 8.79 -13.40
N PHE A 245 11.39 7.49 -13.04
CA PHE A 245 12.27 6.43 -13.56
C PHE A 245 12.00 6.10 -15.03
N ARG A 246 10.79 6.40 -15.52
CA ARG A 246 10.32 6.15 -16.88
C ARG A 246 10.35 4.66 -17.28
N PHE A 247 10.23 3.78 -16.32
CA PHE A 247 10.18 2.35 -16.55
C PHE A 247 8.91 1.91 -17.29
N GLU A 248 7.80 2.63 -17.09
CA GLU A 248 6.52 2.44 -17.76
C GLU A 248 6.56 2.71 -19.28
N GLU A 249 7.58 3.41 -19.77
CA GLU A 249 7.79 3.68 -21.19
C GLU A 249 8.59 2.56 -21.88
N ARG A 250 9.18 1.65 -21.11
CA ARG A 250 10.04 0.58 -21.62
C ARG A 250 9.20 -0.57 -22.20
N ARG A 251 9.70 -1.16 -23.28
CA ARG A 251 9.08 -2.35 -23.91
C ARG A 251 9.72 -3.66 -23.46
N ASP A 252 10.96 -3.61 -23.03
CA ASP A 252 11.72 -4.76 -22.53
C ASP A 252 11.46 -4.96 -21.04
N ALA A 253 11.44 -6.22 -20.62
CA ALA A 253 11.30 -6.58 -19.22
C ALA A 253 12.49 -6.09 -18.40
N ILE A 254 12.20 -5.40 -17.29
CA ILE A 254 13.21 -4.82 -16.40
C ILE A 254 13.54 -5.84 -15.31
N GLY A 255 14.83 -6.13 -15.16
CA GLY A 255 15.32 -7.07 -14.16
C GLY A 255 15.43 -6.44 -12.77
N TYR A 256 15.38 -7.29 -11.72
CA TYR A 256 15.40 -6.83 -10.33
C TYR A 256 16.63 -5.99 -9.96
N ARG A 257 17.80 -6.23 -10.57
CA ARG A 257 19.01 -5.45 -10.26
C ARG A 257 18.90 -4.01 -10.74
N GLU A 258 18.26 -3.80 -11.87
CA GLU A 258 18.03 -2.47 -12.43
C GLU A 258 16.98 -1.72 -11.58
N LEU A 259 15.88 -2.38 -11.23
CA LEU A 259 14.88 -1.84 -10.30
C LEU A 259 15.52 -1.48 -8.96
N ALA A 260 16.29 -2.40 -8.38
CA ALA A 260 16.96 -2.19 -7.10
C ALA A 260 17.94 -1.02 -7.13
N LYS A 261 18.66 -0.82 -8.24
CA LYS A 261 19.55 0.33 -8.41
C LYS A 261 18.81 1.66 -8.34
N ALA A 262 17.65 1.74 -8.98
CA ALA A 262 16.84 2.95 -9.02
C ALA A 262 16.10 3.20 -7.70
N TRP A 263 15.58 2.15 -7.07
CA TRP A 263 14.73 2.22 -5.89
C TRP A 263 15.49 2.36 -4.57
N ARG A 264 16.74 1.86 -4.53
CA ARG A 264 17.57 1.80 -3.32
C ARG A 264 17.61 3.12 -2.53
N PRO A 265 17.88 4.30 -3.13
CA PRO A 265 17.96 5.54 -2.36
C PRO A 265 16.68 5.83 -1.58
N TYR A 266 15.52 5.54 -2.17
CA TYR A 266 14.20 5.78 -1.56
C TYR A 266 13.85 4.75 -0.49
N VAL A 267 14.14 3.47 -0.74
CA VAL A 267 13.92 2.38 0.21
C VAL A 267 14.80 2.56 1.44
N GLU A 268 16.11 2.81 1.25
CA GLU A 268 17.05 3.02 2.35
C GLU A 268 16.69 4.29 3.16
N THR A 269 16.35 5.40 2.50
CA THR A 269 15.87 6.61 3.19
C THR A 269 14.64 6.34 4.05
N THR A 270 13.67 5.54 3.53
CA THR A 270 12.46 5.20 4.27
C THR A 270 12.78 4.34 5.49
N ILE A 271 13.62 3.32 5.32
CA ILE A 271 14.00 2.44 6.43
C ILE A 271 14.85 3.19 7.48
N GLU A 272 15.77 4.08 7.05
CA GLU A 272 16.52 4.95 7.97
C GLU A 272 15.59 5.87 8.79
N ALA A 273 14.58 6.46 8.15
CA ALA A 273 13.66 7.40 8.79
C ALA A 273 12.71 6.73 9.79
N PHE A 274 12.16 5.56 9.45
CA PHE A 274 11.09 4.93 10.26
C PHE A 274 11.57 3.72 11.07
N GLY A 275 12.71 3.14 10.71
CA GLY A 275 13.17 1.85 11.26
C GLY A 275 12.35 0.67 10.74
N VAL A 276 12.95 -0.53 10.79
CA VAL A 276 12.35 -1.76 10.24
C VAL A 276 10.98 -2.10 10.86
N ASN A 277 10.78 -1.76 12.13
CA ASN A 277 9.54 -2.04 12.86
C ASN A 277 8.37 -1.10 12.52
N ARG A 278 8.59 -0.09 11.66
CA ARG A 278 7.54 0.80 11.17
C ARG A 278 7.50 0.86 9.63
N CYS A 279 8.21 -0.06 8.97
CA CYS A 279 8.19 -0.25 7.53
C CYS A 279 7.44 -1.52 7.16
N LEU A 280 6.62 -1.47 6.10
CA LEU A 280 5.82 -2.58 5.58
C LEU A 280 6.08 -2.73 4.08
N MET A 281 6.65 -3.84 3.64
CA MET A 281 6.85 -4.09 2.21
C MET A 281 5.53 -4.33 1.49
N GLU A 282 5.40 -3.80 0.27
CA GLU A 282 4.18 -3.88 -0.54
C GLU A 282 4.48 -4.09 -2.02
N SER A 283 3.54 -4.66 -2.76
CA SER A 283 3.65 -4.78 -4.23
C SER A 283 3.01 -3.60 -4.96
N ASN A 284 1.99 -2.99 -4.40
CA ASN A 284 1.12 -2.04 -5.08
C ASN A 284 0.61 -2.57 -6.44
N TYR A 285 0.29 -3.88 -6.51
CA TYR A 285 -0.20 -4.49 -7.74
C TYR A 285 -1.71 -4.29 -7.92
N PRO A 286 -2.20 -4.07 -9.14
CA PRO A 286 -1.49 -4.06 -10.42
C PRO A 286 -0.87 -2.72 -10.85
N PRO A 287 -1.03 -1.55 -10.15
CA PRO A 287 -0.47 -0.29 -10.64
C PRO A 287 1.03 -0.34 -10.95
N ASP A 288 1.84 -0.93 -10.09
CA ASP A 288 3.29 -1.09 -10.29
C ASP A 288 3.65 -2.05 -11.43
N GLY A 289 2.72 -2.91 -11.83
CA GLY A 289 2.84 -3.78 -13.00
C GLY A 289 2.98 -3.03 -14.34
N ARG A 290 2.84 -1.70 -14.35
CA ARG A 290 3.18 -0.85 -15.51
C ARG A 290 4.68 -0.83 -15.77
N SER A 291 5.49 -0.93 -14.71
CA SER A 291 6.95 -0.76 -14.75
C SER A 291 7.72 -2.02 -14.40
N ALA A 292 7.14 -2.92 -13.61
CA ALA A 292 7.85 -4.08 -13.08
C ALA A 292 6.96 -5.32 -13.04
N GLY A 293 7.49 -6.47 -13.44
CA GLY A 293 6.84 -7.75 -13.18
C GLY A 293 6.81 -8.05 -11.67
N PHE A 294 5.86 -8.87 -11.22
CA PHE A 294 5.67 -9.20 -9.79
C PHE A 294 6.93 -9.84 -9.18
N VAL A 295 7.55 -10.80 -9.89
CA VAL A 295 8.78 -11.46 -9.42
C VAL A 295 9.96 -10.49 -9.33
N PRO A 296 10.32 -9.72 -10.38
CA PRO A 296 11.40 -8.74 -10.28
C PRO A 296 11.18 -7.68 -9.20
N LEU A 297 9.93 -7.27 -8.95
CA LEU A 297 9.59 -6.31 -7.90
C LEU A 297 10.03 -6.83 -6.53
N TRP A 298 9.56 -8.01 -6.14
CA TRP A 298 9.91 -8.60 -4.85
C TRP A 298 11.39 -8.94 -4.74
N ASN A 299 11.99 -9.43 -5.82
CA ASN A 299 13.44 -9.64 -5.89
C ASN A 299 14.22 -8.34 -5.67
N ALA A 300 13.77 -7.22 -6.24
CA ALA A 300 14.43 -5.92 -6.06
C ALA A 300 14.39 -5.46 -4.60
N LEU A 301 13.24 -5.56 -3.94
CA LEU A 301 13.10 -5.23 -2.52
C LEU A 301 13.99 -6.12 -1.65
N LYS A 302 13.96 -7.44 -1.85
CA LYS A 302 14.85 -8.39 -1.14
C LYS A 302 16.32 -8.09 -1.38
N TYR A 303 16.70 -7.78 -2.62
CA TYR A 303 18.08 -7.46 -2.98
C TYR A 303 18.58 -6.15 -2.35
N ILE A 304 17.71 -5.16 -2.18
CA ILE A 304 18.08 -3.91 -1.50
C ILE A 304 18.44 -4.19 -0.05
N VAL A 305 17.61 -4.95 0.66
CA VAL A 305 17.79 -5.25 2.09
C VAL A 305 18.53 -6.59 2.35
N ARG A 306 19.30 -7.08 1.39
CA ARG A 306 19.95 -8.40 1.51
C ARG A 306 20.90 -8.53 2.69
N SER A 307 21.48 -7.43 3.17
CA SER A 307 22.38 -7.38 4.33
C SER A 307 21.66 -7.27 5.67
N ALA A 308 20.35 -7.07 5.67
CA ALA A 308 19.55 -7.04 6.90
C ALA A 308 19.55 -8.44 7.56
N SER A 309 19.47 -8.47 8.89
CA SER A 309 19.34 -9.71 9.66
C SER A 309 18.01 -10.42 9.36
N ALA A 310 17.89 -11.68 9.79
CA ALA A 310 16.65 -12.44 9.63
C ALA A 310 15.47 -11.77 10.33
N ASP A 311 15.68 -11.21 11.53
CA ASP A 311 14.64 -10.52 12.29
C ASP A 311 14.21 -9.20 11.63
N GLU A 312 15.17 -8.44 11.09
CA GLU A 312 14.86 -7.22 10.34
C GLU A 312 14.07 -7.52 9.06
N LYS A 313 14.43 -8.59 8.34
CA LYS A 313 13.66 -9.04 7.18
C LYS A 313 12.27 -9.51 7.57
N ALA A 314 12.13 -10.26 8.68
CA ALA A 314 10.83 -10.65 9.19
C ALA A 314 9.96 -9.44 9.52
N ALA A 315 10.53 -8.43 10.19
CA ALA A 315 9.83 -7.17 10.48
C ALA A 315 9.35 -6.49 9.19
N LEU A 316 10.22 -6.31 8.19
CA LEU A 316 9.93 -5.60 6.95
C LEU A 316 8.88 -6.32 6.08
N PHE A 317 9.04 -7.62 5.89
CA PHE A 317 8.24 -8.39 4.94
C PHE A 317 6.97 -9.00 5.54
N HIS A 318 6.86 -9.08 6.87
CA HIS A 318 5.75 -9.80 7.50
C HIS A 318 5.24 -9.14 8.79
N ASP A 319 6.07 -9.03 9.83
CA ASP A 319 5.60 -8.82 11.20
C ASP A 319 5.00 -7.44 11.42
N THR A 320 5.55 -6.41 10.78
CA THR A 320 5.01 -5.04 10.89
C THR A 320 3.63 -4.96 10.25
N ALA A 321 3.42 -5.56 9.07
CA ALA A 321 2.10 -5.60 8.44
C ALA A 321 1.10 -6.43 9.26
N ALA A 322 1.54 -7.58 9.80
CA ALA A 322 0.72 -8.41 10.68
C ALA A 322 0.25 -7.62 11.91
N ARG A 323 1.13 -6.85 12.54
CA ARG A 323 0.83 -6.05 13.73
C ARG A 323 -0.10 -4.87 13.40
N VAL A 324 0.25 -4.07 12.40
CA VAL A 324 -0.51 -2.85 12.02
C VAL A 324 -1.94 -3.19 11.62
N TYR A 325 -2.11 -4.20 10.77
CA TYR A 325 -3.43 -4.58 10.27
C TYR A 325 -4.06 -5.76 11.04
N ARG A 326 -3.43 -6.20 12.15
CA ARG A 326 -3.90 -7.30 13.01
C ARG A 326 -4.22 -8.58 12.22
N ILE A 327 -3.34 -8.92 11.27
CA ILE A 327 -3.46 -10.12 10.45
C ILE A 327 -2.95 -11.32 11.24
N ARG A 328 -3.80 -12.30 11.47
CA ARG A 328 -3.39 -13.58 12.06
C ARG A 328 -2.94 -14.50 10.95
N VAL A 329 -1.65 -14.77 10.87
CA VAL A 329 -1.14 -15.83 9.98
C VAL A 329 -1.04 -17.12 10.80
N PRO A 330 -1.72 -18.20 10.41
CA PRO A 330 -1.55 -19.49 11.09
C PRO A 330 -0.07 -19.87 11.05
N VAL A 331 0.50 -20.18 12.21
CA VAL A 331 1.84 -20.80 12.26
C VAL A 331 1.74 -22.11 11.49
N ALA A 332 2.55 -22.26 10.43
CA ALA A 332 2.62 -23.51 9.70
C ALA A 332 2.96 -24.64 10.71
N GLN A 333 2.02 -25.57 10.89
CA GLN A 333 2.33 -26.78 11.67
C GLN A 333 3.44 -27.51 10.93
N PRO A 334 4.57 -27.82 11.57
CA PRO A 334 5.61 -28.62 10.93
C PRO A 334 5.03 -29.99 10.58
N GLY A 335 4.93 -30.26 9.26
CA GLY A 335 4.85 -31.57 8.67
C GLY A 335 3.78 -32.54 9.17
N LYS A 336 2.56 -32.44 8.61
CA LYS A 336 1.89 -33.70 8.24
C LYS A 336 2.35 -34.02 6.80
N ALA A 337 3.34 -34.88 6.67
CA ALA A 337 3.61 -35.56 5.44
C ALA A 337 2.29 -36.21 4.99
N THR A 338 1.78 -35.79 3.83
CA THR A 338 0.71 -36.50 3.15
C THR A 338 1.27 -37.86 2.77
N SER A 339 0.96 -38.88 3.59
CA SER A 339 1.07 -40.27 3.13
C SER A 339 0.08 -40.42 1.99
N THR A 340 0.62 -40.73 0.83
CA THR A 340 -0.03 -41.17 -0.41
C THR A 340 -1.17 -42.13 -0.21
#